data_3afb4b1788df33a491ac7b23481012c9
#
_entry.id   3afb4b1788df33a491ac7b23481012c9
#
_cell.length_a   1.000
_cell.length_b   1.000
_cell.length_c   1.000
_cell.angle_alpha   90.00
_cell.angle_beta   90.00
_cell.angle_gamma   90.00
#
_symmetry.space_group_name_H-M   'P 1'
#
loop_
_entity.id
_entity.type
_entity.pdbx_description
1 polymer ?
#
loop_
_entity_poly.entity_id
_entity_poly.type
_entity_poly.pdbx_seq_one_letter_code
_entity_poly.pdbx_strand_id
1 'polypeptide(L)'
;MTHVVVFDYGSGNVRSACRALEHVGADVELTADREAALNADGLLVPGVGAFHAVMRQLRVADGENIIDMRLAGGRPVMGICVGLQIMFSLSEEKGEGEGLGQWPGVVKRLDAEVVPHMGWSPIEVATGSKLFAGVEDQRFYFVHSYGVHDDPTAAFAGGVTTPPLTSWARHGNSRFVAAVENGPLSATQFHPEKSGDAGMTLLANWLDTLK
;
A
#
# COMPACT_ATOMS: atom_id res chain seq x y z
N MET A 1 10.69 -19.67 -8.07
CA MET A 1 9.55 -18.76 -8.07
C MET A 1 9.78 -17.74 -6.96
N THR A 2 9.36 -16.51 -7.13
CA THR A 2 9.50 -15.48 -6.10
C THR A 2 8.52 -15.78 -4.96
N HIS A 3 9.06 -15.95 -3.74
CA HIS A 3 8.27 -16.29 -2.56
C HIS A 3 7.73 -15.02 -1.91
N VAL A 4 6.41 -14.92 -1.79
CA VAL A 4 5.71 -13.76 -1.20
C VAL A 4 4.86 -14.21 -0.03
N VAL A 5 5.07 -13.58 1.12
CA VAL A 5 4.17 -13.70 2.27
C VAL A 5 3.09 -12.64 2.17
N VAL A 6 1.84 -13.07 2.18
CA VAL A 6 0.68 -12.22 2.46
C VAL A 6 0.45 -12.27 3.97
N PHE A 7 0.64 -11.13 4.64
CA PHE A 7 0.65 -11.09 6.10
C PHE A 7 -0.77 -11.19 6.67
N ASP A 8 -1.08 -12.30 7.32
CA ASP A 8 -2.38 -12.62 7.91
C ASP A 8 -2.45 -12.19 9.38
N TYR A 9 -2.48 -10.90 9.62
CA TYR A 9 -2.59 -10.33 10.96
C TYR A 9 -4.03 -10.09 11.42
N GLY A 10 -5.01 -10.71 10.73
CA GLY A 10 -6.43 -10.60 11.05
C GLY A 10 -7.19 -9.53 10.25
N SER A 11 -6.54 -8.84 9.32
CA SER A 11 -7.22 -7.96 8.36
C SER A 11 -7.89 -8.80 7.25
N GLY A 12 -9.17 -8.54 6.97
CA GLY A 12 -9.96 -9.36 6.05
C GLY A 12 -9.58 -9.25 4.58
N ASN A 13 -10.17 -10.14 3.76
CA ASN A 13 -10.06 -10.18 2.29
C ASN A 13 -8.65 -10.51 1.72
N VAL A 14 -7.82 -11.16 2.51
CA VAL A 14 -6.46 -11.57 2.11
C VAL A 14 -6.44 -12.57 0.94
N ARG A 15 -7.48 -13.39 0.79
CA ARG A 15 -7.53 -14.45 -0.24
C ARG A 15 -7.54 -13.93 -1.67
N SER A 16 -8.13 -12.75 -1.91
CA SER A 16 -8.10 -12.13 -3.23
C SER A 16 -6.70 -11.68 -3.61
N ALA A 17 -5.95 -11.14 -2.64
CA ALA A 17 -4.55 -10.77 -2.83
C ALA A 17 -3.67 -12.01 -3.10
N CYS A 18 -3.87 -13.12 -2.35
CA CYS A 18 -3.16 -14.38 -2.60
C CYS A 18 -3.37 -14.86 -4.04
N ARG A 19 -4.64 -14.99 -4.46
CA ARG A 19 -4.98 -15.46 -5.82
C ARG A 19 -4.41 -14.55 -6.91
N ALA A 20 -4.41 -13.23 -6.69
CA ALA A 20 -3.85 -12.31 -7.66
C ALA A 20 -2.33 -12.48 -7.80
N LEU A 21 -1.61 -12.63 -6.69
CA LEU A 21 -0.16 -12.89 -6.69
C LEU A 21 0.18 -14.26 -7.30
N GLU A 22 -0.56 -15.31 -6.96
CA GLU A 22 -0.43 -16.64 -7.58
C GLU A 22 -0.64 -16.58 -9.10
N HIS A 23 -1.67 -15.83 -9.55
CA HIS A 23 -1.97 -15.64 -10.96
C HIS A 23 -0.82 -15.01 -11.74
N VAL A 24 -0.07 -14.09 -11.12
CA VAL A 24 1.09 -13.44 -11.74
C VAL A 24 2.42 -14.17 -11.47
N GLY A 25 2.36 -15.39 -10.91
CA GLY A 25 3.48 -16.33 -10.84
C GLY A 25 4.29 -16.29 -9.56
N ALA A 26 3.77 -15.74 -8.48
CA ALA A 26 4.38 -15.84 -7.16
C ALA A 26 4.09 -17.20 -6.49
N ASP A 27 5.03 -17.65 -5.65
CA ASP A 27 4.78 -18.66 -4.63
C ASP A 27 4.29 -17.96 -3.38
N VAL A 28 3.03 -18.17 -3.02
CA VAL A 28 2.33 -17.37 -2.01
C VAL A 28 2.10 -18.14 -0.73
N GLU A 29 2.55 -17.59 0.38
CA GLU A 29 2.25 -18.08 1.73
C GLU A 29 1.37 -17.07 2.48
N LEU A 30 0.20 -17.51 2.95
CA LEU A 30 -0.67 -16.72 3.82
C LEU A 30 -0.38 -17.09 5.29
N THR A 31 0.31 -16.22 6.00
CA THR A 31 0.74 -16.49 7.37
C THR A 31 1.01 -15.22 8.17
N ALA A 32 0.90 -15.32 9.50
CA ALA A 32 1.38 -14.32 10.46
C ALA A 32 2.72 -14.72 11.09
N ASP A 33 3.34 -15.81 10.62
CA ASP A 33 4.61 -16.26 11.16
C ASP A 33 5.72 -15.23 10.91
N ARG A 34 6.42 -14.88 11.99
CA ARG A 34 7.46 -13.84 11.96
C ARG A 34 8.63 -14.21 11.06
N GLU A 35 9.08 -15.46 11.15
CA GLU A 35 10.26 -15.87 10.40
C GLU A 35 9.95 -15.97 8.90
N ALA A 36 8.79 -16.52 8.56
CA ALA A 36 8.31 -16.54 7.18
C ALA A 36 8.20 -15.11 6.62
N ALA A 37 7.56 -14.19 7.36
CA ALA A 37 7.41 -12.80 6.96
C ALA A 37 8.75 -12.06 6.81
N LEU A 38 9.74 -12.34 7.65
CA LEU A 38 11.06 -11.72 7.57
C LEU A 38 11.90 -12.28 6.41
N ASN A 39 11.74 -13.56 6.06
CA ASN A 39 12.63 -14.26 5.11
C ASN A 39 12.08 -14.31 3.68
N ALA A 40 10.80 -14.06 3.44
CA ALA A 40 10.21 -14.00 2.10
C ALA A 40 10.91 -12.98 1.19
N ASP A 41 10.88 -13.19 -0.11
CA ASP A 41 11.36 -12.21 -1.09
C ASP A 41 10.55 -10.92 -1.01
N GLY A 42 9.21 -11.02 -0.87
CA GLY A 42 8.31 -9.89 -0.68
C GLY A 42 7.31 -10.11 0.46
N LEU A 43 6.94 -9.02 1.14
CA LEU A 43 5.87 -9.00 2.14
C LEU A 43 4.73 -8.12 1.66
N LEU A 44 3.53 -8.69 1.48
CA LEU A 44 2.32 -7.93 1.21
C LEU A 44 1.56 -7.69 2.52
N VAL A 45 1.22 -6.42 2.79
CA VAL A 45 0.46 -5.98 3.96
C VAL A 45 -0.90 -5.46 3.50
N PRO A 46 -1.92 -6.33 3.39
CA PRO A 46 -3.25 -5.89 3.04
C PRO A 46 -3.91 -5.20 4.25
N GLY A 47 -4.80 -4.25 4.01
CA GLY A 47 -5.56 -3.62 5.09
C GLY A 47 -6.96 -3.29 4.64
N VAL A 48 -7.97 -3.71 5.41
CA VAL A 48 -9.37 -3.35 5.20
C VAL A 48 -10.04 -2.98 6.52
N GLY A 49 -11.01 -2.07 6.45
CA GLY A 49 -11.73 -1.59 7.62
C GLY A 49 -11.14 -0.30 8.18
N ALA A 50 -11.34 -0.06 9.47
CA ALA A 50 -10.91 1.18 10.11
C ALA A 50 -9.41 1.17 10.45
N PHE A 51 -8.74 2.31 10.27
CA PHE A 51 -7.32 2.51 10.55
C PHE A 51 -6.89 1.96 11.92
N HIS A 52 -7.58 2.37 12.98
CA HIS A 52 -7.24 1.92 14.35
C HIS A 52 -7.38 0.41 14.56
N ALA A 53 -8.34 -0.23 13.89
CA ALA A 53 -8.51 -1.67 13.97
C ALA A 53 -7.36 -2.40 13.32
N VAL A 54 -6.96 -1.93 12.13
CA VAL A 54 -5.83 -2.46 11.36
C VAL A 54 -4.53 -2.30 12.16
N MET A 55 -4.24 -1.09 12.71
CA MET A 55 -3.05 -0.85 13.52
C MET A 55 -3.00 -1.73 14.78
N ARG A 56 -4.13 -1.89 15.47
CA ARG A 56 -4.19 -2.77 16.64
C ARG A 56 -3.89 -4.22 16.29
N GLN A 57 -4.49 -4.75 15.22
CA GLN A 57 -4.25 -6.12 14.76
C GLN A 57 -2.80 -6.32 14.33
N LEU A 58 -2.24 -5.34 13.59
CA LEU A 58 -0.86 -5.36 13.16
C LEU A 58 0.10 -5.41 14.36
N ARG A 59 -0.15 -4.59 15.39
CA ARG A 59 0.65 -4.57 16.64
C ARG A 59 0.62 -5.90 17.37
N VAL A 60 -0.55 -6.51 17.48
CA VAL A 60 -0.71 -7.83 18.12
C VAL A 60 0.11 -8.91 17.39
N ALA A 61 0.22 -8.81 16.08
CA ALA A 61 1.00 -9.73 15.25
C ALA A 61 2.49 -9.34 15.11
N ASP A 62 2.99 -8.38 15.91
CA ASP A 62 4.37 -7.84 15.82
C ASP A 62 4.70 -7.23 14.43
N GLY A 63 3.68 -6.88 13.66
CA GLY A 63 3.81 -6.44 12.29
C GLY A 63 4.60 -5.14 12.12
N GLU A 64 4.55 -4.21 13.09
CA GLU A 64 5.35 -2.98 13.08
C GLU A 64 6.85 -3.33 13.04
N ASN A 65 7.31 -4.16 13.96
CA ASN A 65 8.71 -4.58 14.01
C ASN A 65 9.13 -5.39 12.76
N ILE A 66 8.24 -6.25 12.25
CA ILE A 66 8.51 -7.02 11.03
C ILE A 66 8.72 -6.09 9.83
N ILE A 67 7.83 -5.12 9.64
CA ILE A 67 7.92 -4.14 8.55
C ILE A 67 9.21 -3.32 8.68
N ASP A 68 9.48 -2.76 9.88
CA ASP A 68 10.68 -1.96 10.12
C ASP A 68 11.98 -2.74 9.85
N MET A 69 12.06 -3.98 10.32
CA MET A 69 13.23 -4.83 10.08
C MET A 69 13.41 -5.16 8.59
N ARG A 70 12.33 -5.41 7.87
CA ARG A 70 12.40 -5.65 6.43
C ARG A 70 12.92 -4.41 5.69
N LEU A 71 12.33 -3.26 5.97
CA LEU A 71 12.71 -1.99 5.33
C LEU A 71 14.15 -1.60 5.66
N ALA A 72 14.57 -1.74 6.93
CA ALA A 72 15.95 -1.53 7.34
C ALA A 72 16.94 -2.46 6.63
N GLY A 73 16.51 -3.67 6.31
CA GLY A 73 17.28 -4.65 5.54
C GLY A 73 17.16 -4.50 4.02
N GLY A 74 16.44 -3.47 3.52
CA GLY A 74 16.18 -3.27 2.09
C GLY A 74 15.25 -4.32 1.47
N ARG A 75 14.50 -5.05 2.29
CA ARG A 75 13.60 -6.12 1.83
C ARG A 75 12.22 -5.56 1.45
N PRO A 76 11.70 -5.90 0.26
CA PRO A 76 10.47 -5.31 -0.24
C PRO A 76 9.23 -5.57 0.60
N VAL A 77 8.44 -4.50 0.79
CA VAL A 77 7.12 -4.50 1.43
C VAL A 77 6.13 -3.76 0.53
N MET A 78 4.92 -4.29 0.39
CA MET A 78 3.83 -3.64 -0.33
C MET A 78 2.58 -3.52 0.56
N GLY A 79 2.10 -2.30 0.77
CA GLY A 79 0.83 -2.01 1.45
C GLY A 79 -0.33 -1.86 0.47
N ILE A 80 -1.52 -2.40 0.79
CA ILE A 80 -2.73 -2.23 -0.03
C ILE A 80 -3.87 -1.62 0.81
N CYS A 81 -4.50 -0.57 0.30
CA CYS A 81 -5.64 0.16 0.86
C CYS A 81 -5.32 0.72 2.26
N VAL A 82 -5.92 0.24 3.33
CA VAL A 82 -5.51 0.66 4.69
C VAL A 82 -4.06 0.28 4.96
N GLY A 83 -3.51 -0.73 4.28
CA GLY A 83 -2.08 -1.06 4.31
C GLY A 83 -1.18 0.07 3.80
N LEU A 84 -1.63 0.91 2.84
CA LEU A 84 -0.96 2.17 2.50
C LEU A 84 -1.12 3.19 3.63
N GLN A 85 -2.34 3.36 4.14
CA GLN A 85 -2.64 4.40 5.12
C GLN A 85 -1.81 4.27 6.39
N ILE A 86 -1.64 3.04 6.88
CA ILE A 86 -0.85 2.78 8.10
C ILE A 86 0.65 3.07 7.96
N MET A 87 1.17 3.20 6.73
CA MET A 87 2.58 3.60 6.51
C MET A 87 2.80 5.08 6.80
N PHE A 88 1.75 5.90 6.81
CA PHE A 88 1.83 7.32 7.16
C PHE A 88 1.86 7.55 8.67
N SER A 89 2.14 8.80 9.07
CA SER A 89 2.38 9.13 10.49
C SER A 89 1.13 9.09 11.34
N LEU A 90 0.00 9.61 10.83
CA LEU A 90 -1.21 9.86 11.63
C LEU A 90 -2.49 9.54 10.86
N SER A 91 -3.58 9.33 11.61
CA SER A 91 -4.93 9.26 11.07
C SER A 91 -5.90 10.01 11.98
N GLU A 92 -6.84 10.74 11.36
CA GLU A 92 -7.98 11.40 12.02
C GLU A 92 -9.25 10.53 12.01
N GLU A 93 -9.17 9.29 11.51
CA GLU A 93 -10.35 8.40 11.46
C GLU A 93 -10.79 8.02 12.88
N LYS A 94 -11.99 8.47 13.29
CA LYS A 94 -12.58 8.20 14.63
C LYS A 94 -11.67 8.60 15.80
N GLY A 95 -10.94 9.70 15.67
CA GLY A 95 -9.97 10.20 16.62
C GLY A 95 -8.54 10.10 16.10
N GLU A 96 -7.58 10.71 16.79
CA GLU A 96 -6.19 10.65 16.41
C GLU A 96 -5.60 9.25 16.64
N GLY A 97 -4.85 8.76 15.66
CA GLY A 97 -4.16 7.48 15.72
C GLY A 97 -2.80 7.54 15.03
N GLU A 98 -1.81 6.94 15.66
CA GLU A 98 -0.46 6.84 15.11
C GLU A 98 -0.34 5.66 14.15
N GLY A 99 0.26 5.91 12.98
CA GLY A 99 0.68 4.90 12.03
C GLY A 99 2.16 4.52 12.21
N LEU A 100 2.74 3.93 11.17
CA LEU A 100 4.14 3.47 11.20
C LEU A 100 5.16 4.58 10.93
N GLY A 101 4.70 5.75 10.46
CA GLY A 101 5.57 6.92 10.23
C GLY A 101 6.64 6.73 9.17
N GLN A 102 6.47 5.78 8.23
CA GLN A 102 7.40 5.59 7.12
C GLN A 102 7.40 6.81 6.19
N TRP A 103 6.24 7.46 6.09
CA TRP A 103 6.07 8.74 5.38
C TRP A 103 5.31 9.74 6.25
N PRO A 104 5.66 11.04 6.18
CA PRO A 104 4.88 12.07 6.82
C PRO A 104 3.53 12.24 6.12
N GLY A 105 2.52 12.56 6.88
CA GLY A 105 1.16 12.83 6.38
C GLY A 105 0.09 12.30 7.30
N VAL A 106 -1.12 12.80 7.08
CA VAL A 106 -2.30 12.50 7.90
C VAL A 106 -3.40 11.90 7.02
N VAL A 107 -3.89 10.74 7.42
CA VAL A 107 -5.07 10.11 6.81
C VAL A 107 -6.31 10.87 7.25
N LYS A 108 -7.01 11.50 6.30
CA LYS A 108 -8.20 12.34 6.53
C LYS A 108 -9.38 11.87 5.70
N ARG A 109 -10.58 12.21 6.15
CA ARG A 109 -11.78 11.94 5.38
C ARG A 109 -11.77 12.68 4.04
N LEU A 110 -12.23 12.02 2.98
CA LEU A 110 -12.39 12.65 1.66
C LEU A 110 -13.46 13.75 1.71
N ASP A 111 -13.15 14.88 1.08
CA ASP A 111 -14.08 15.97 0.83
C ASP A 111 -14.79 15.71 -0.52
N ALA A 112 -15.91 15.04 -0.43
CA ALA A 112 -16.75 14.71 -1.58
C ALA A 112 -18.22 14.60 -1.15
N GLU A 113 -19.12 14.88 -2.08
CA GLU A 113 -20.56 14.73 -1.87
C GLU A 113 -20.94 13.27 -1.60
N VAL A 114 -20.27 12.33 -2.29
CA VAL A 114 -20.48 10.90 -2.13
C VAL A 114 -19.23 10.25 -1.56
N VAL A 115 -19.35 9.65 -0.38
CA VAL A 115 -18.30 8.88 0.29
C VAL A 115 -18.92 7.56 0.76
N PRO A 116 -18.29 6.42 0.51
CA PRO A 116 -16.92 6.20 0.05
C PRO A 116 -16.69 6.51 -1.43
N HIS A 117 -15.45 6.83 -1.79
CA HIS A 117 -14.97 6.69 -3.16
C HIS A 117 -15.00 5.21 -3.51
N MET A 118 -15.91 4.82 -4.38
CA MET A 118 -16.09 3.43 -4.79
C MET A 118 -16.21 3.37 -6.30
N GLY A 119 -15.28 2.64 -6.93
CA GLY A 119 -15.28 2.46 -8.38
C GLY A 119 -13.90 2.64 -9.02
N TRP A 120 -13.92 2.74 -10.35
CA TRP A 120 -12.74 2.81 -11.19
C TRP A 120 -12.34 4.27 -11.46
N SER A 121 -11.13 4.63 -11.10
CA SER A 121 -10.60 5.98 -11.33
C SER A 121 -9.24 5.96 -12.00
N PRO A 122 -8.94 6.97 -12.84
CA PRO A 122 -7.61 7.17 -13.38
C PRO A 122 -6.66 7.66 -12.30
N ILE A 123 -5.37 7.51 -12.55
CA ILE A 123 -4.28 7.91 -11.65
C ILE A 123 -3.35 8.88 -12.40
N GLU A 124 -2.97 9.96 -11.74
CA GLU A 124 -1.85 10.83 -12.14
C GLU A 124 -0.56 10.11 -11.72
N VAL A 125 -0.01 9.27 -12.60
CA VAL A 125 1.15 8.43 -12.30
C VAL A 125 2.43 9.26 -12.19
N ALA A 126 3.24 8.99 -11.18
CA ALA A 126 4.54 9.63 -11.00
C ALA A 126 5.51 9.24 -12.12
N THR A 127 6.25 10.21 -12.64
CA THR A 127 7.28 9.97 -13.63
C THR A 127 8.35 9.03 -13.09
N GLY A 128 8.64 7.96 -13.82
CA GLY A 128 9.64 6.97 -13.41
C GLY A 128 9.09 5.86 -12.50
N SER A 129 7.78 5.80 -12.31
CA SER A 129 7.13 4.69 -11.60
C SER A 129 7.45 3.36 -12.25
N LYS A 130 7.84 2.38 -11.42
CA LYS A 130 8.02 0.99 -11.84
C LYS A 130 6.73 0.19 -11.72
N LEU A 131 5.93 0.47 -10.71
CA LEU A 131 4.66 -0.23 -10.48
C LEU A 131 3.69 -0.05 -11.66
N PHE A 132 3.62 1.15 -12.23
CA PHE A 132 2.67 1.46 -13.29
C PHE A 132 3.21 1.24 -14.70
N ALA A 133 4.41 0.66 -14.87
CA ALA A 133 4.99 0.41 -16.19
C ALA A 133 4.04 -0.37 -17.10
N GLY A 134 3.63 0.26 -18.22
CA GLY A 134 2.70 -0.30 -19.22
C GLY A 134 1.22 -0.22 -18.87
N VAL A 135 0.87 0.40 -17.76
CA VAL A 135 -0.53 0.59 -17.30
C VAL A 135 -0.81 2.01 -16.80
N GLU A 136 0.02 2.96 -17.19
CA GLU A 136 -0.03 4.36 -16.73
C GLU A 136 -1.37 5.05 -17.03
N ASP A 137 -1.98 4.72 -18.16
CA ASP A 137 -3.26 5.30 -18.62
C ASP A 137 -4.49 4.48 -18.19
N GLN A 138 -4.29 3.44 -17.40
CA GLN A 138 -5.36 2.56 -16.97
C GLN A 138 -6.12 3.11 -15.75
N ARG A 139 -7.29 2.52 -15.49
CA ARG A 139 -8.08 2.82 -14.30
C ARG A 139 -7.91 1.70 -13.28
N PHE A 140 -7.96 2.07 -12.00
CA PHE A 140 -7.84 1.14 -10.88
C PHE A 140 -9.06 1.24 -9.96
N TYR A 141 -9.36 0.16 -9.26
CA TYR A 141 -10.54 0.07 -8.39
C TYR A 141 -10.23 0.56 -6.99
N PHE A 142 -10.98 1.58 -6.57
CA PHE A 142 -10.93 2.17 -5.24
C PHE A 142 -12.16 1.82 -4.42
N VAL A 143 -12.01 1.68 -3.12
CA VAL A 143 -13.10 1.65 -2.15
C VAL A 143 -12.59 2.12 -0.79
N HIS A 144 -12.70 3.43 -0.53
CA HIS A 144 -12.23 4.04 0.71
C HIS A 144 -12.96 5.36 1.00
N SER A 145 -13.02 5.72 2.29
CA SER A 145 -13.61 6.99 2.75
C SER A 145 -12.56 7.98 3.24
N TYR A 146 -11.36 7.50 3.49
CA TYR A 146 -10.21 8.25 4.02
C TYR A 146 -9.01 8.09 3.09
N GLY A 147 -8.16 9.10 3.04
CA GLY A 147 -6.94 9.09 2.23
C GLY A 147 -5.96 10.14 2.74
N VAL A 148 -4.75 10.14 2.19
CA VAL A 148 -3.71 11.12 2.52
C VAL A 148 -3.72 12.21 1.46
N HIS A 149 -3.80 13.46 1.89
CA HIS A 149 -3.83 14.65 1.02
C HIS A 149 -2.47 15.36 0.98
N ASP A 150 -1.63 15.11 1.97
CA ASP A 150 -0.31 15.69 2.09
C ASP A 150 0.66 15.04 1.10
N ASP A 151 1.56 15.82 0.52
CA ASP A 151 2.60 15.30 -0.35
C ASP A 151 3.77 14.76 0.48
N PRO A 152 4.00 13.43 0.52
CA PRO A 152 5.08 12.88 1.31
C PRO A 152 6.48 13.29 0.80
N THR A 153 6.60 13.74 -0.44
CA THR A 153 7.88 14.16 -1.01
C THR A 153 8.40 15.46 -0.38
N ALA A 154 7.51 16.29 0.15
CA ALA A 154 7.86 17.59 0.74
C ALA A 154 8.87 17.48 1.90
N ALA A 155 8.80 16.38 2.67
CA ALA A 155 9.72 16.13 3.78
C ALA A 155 11.14 15.74 3.34
N PHE A 156 11.33 15.37 2.08
CA PHE A 156 12.62 14.95 1.51
C PHE A 156 13.33 16.10 0.77
N ALA A 157 12.70 17.29 0.70
CA ALA A 157 13.25 18.45 0.03
C ALA A 157 14.58 18.90 0.70
N GLY A 158 15.69 18.83 -0.04
CA GLY A 158 17.02 19.18 0.45
C GLY A 158 17.74 18.08 1.26
N GLY A 159 17.16 16.89 1.38
CA GLY A 159 17.76 15.73 2.02
C GLY A 159 18.73 14.95 1.12
N VAL A 160 19.48 14.04 1.73
CA VAL A 160 20.44 13.14 1.03
C VAL A 160 19.70 11.92 0.44
N THR A 161 18.50 11.64 0.92
CA THR A 161 17.69 10.48 0.50
C THR A 161 16.84 10.81 -0.72
N THR A 162 16.68 9.81 -1.60
CA THR A 162 15.82 9.93 -2.78
C THR A 162 14.35 10.13 -2.33
N PRO A 163 13.68 11.18 -2.80
CA PRO A 163 12.26 11.38 -2.51
C PRO A 163 11.41 10.21 -3.02
N PRO A 164 10.30 9.88 -2.33
CA PRO A 164 9.36 8.89 -2.82
C PRO A 164 8.70 9.36 -4.12
N LEU A 165 8.39 8.43 -5.02
CA LEU A 165 7.53 8.67 -6.16
C LEU A 165 6.08 8.58 -5.70
N THR A 166 5.33 9.66 -5.83
CA THR A 166 3.93 9.74 -5.37
C THR A 166 3.00 9.89 -6.57
N SER A 167 2.10 8.94 -6.73
CA SER A 167 1.03 8.97 -7.73
C SER A 167 -0.29 9.39 -7.06
N TRP A 168 -1.14 10.11 -7.79
CA TRP A 168 -2.30 10.79 -7.23
C TRP A 168 -3.59 10.38 -7.93
N ALA A 169 -4.70 10.43 -7.18
CA ALA A 169 -6.05 10.32 -7.74
C ALA A 169 -6.95 11.41 -7.18
N ARG A 170 -8.16 11.54 -7.75
CA ARG A 170 -9.15 12.55 -7.35
C ARG A 170 -10.51 11.90 -7.11
N HIS A 171 -11.20 12.42 -6.10
CA HIS A 171 -12.61 12.11 -5.85
C HIS A 171 -13.30 13.33 -5.19
N GLY A 172 -14.32 13.86 -5.83
CA GLY A 172 -14.91 15.12 -5.41
C GLY A 172 -13.88 16.25 -5.39
N ASN A 173 -13.79 16.98 -4.28
CA ASN A 173 -12.82 18.04 -4.07
C ASN A 173 -11.44 17.52 -3.60
N SER A 174 -11.36 16.24 -3.23
CA SER A 174 -10.13 15.64 -2.73
C SER A 174 -9.20 15.20 -3.84
N ARG A 175 -7.95 15.64 -3.78
CA ARG A 175 -6.79 15.01 -4.39
C ARG A 175 -6.06 14.24 -3.31
N PHE A 176 -5.80 12.97 -3.52
CA PHE A 176 -5.22 12.10 -2.50
C PHE A 176 -4.15 11.18 -3.09
N VAL A 177 -3.27 10.69 -2.24
CA VAL A 177 -2.22 9.73 -2.59
C VAL A 177 -2.85 8.42 -3.06
N ALA A 178 -2.63 8.06 -4.32
CA ALA A 178 -3.08 6.80 -4.90
C ALA A 178 -2.05 5.69 -4.75
N ALA A 179 -0.76 6.03 -4.86
CA ALA A 179 0.35 5.10 -4.64
C ALA A 179 1.63 5.84 -4.26
N VAL A 180 2.50 5.14 -3.55
CA VAL A 180 3.86 5.61 -3.22
C VAL A 180 4.84 4.50 -3.51
N GLU A 181 5.99 4.86 -4.11
CA GLU A 181 7.14 3.99 -4.32
C GLU A 181 8.37 4.65 -3.67
N ASN A 182 8.97 3.99 -2.69
CA ASN A 182 10.13 4.52 -1.97
C ASN A 182 11.12 3.40 -1.61
N GLY A 183 12.07 3.14 -2.50
CA GLY A 183 13.03 2.05 -2.29
C GLY A 183 12.33 0.69 -2.14
N PRO A 184 12.50 0.00 -1.00
CA PRO A 184 11.86 -1.30 -0.77
C PRO A 184 10.38 -1.19 -0.40
N LEU A 185 9.86 0.01 -0.08
CA LEU A 185 8.48 0.20 0.31
C LEU A 185 7.65 0.73 -0.86
N SER A 186 6.62 -0.03 -1.24
CA SER A 186 5.59 0.39 -2.19
C SER A 186 4.22 0.27 -1.54
N ALA A 187 3.27 1.12 -1.91
CA ALA A 187 1.91 0.99 -1.42
C ALA A 187 0.89 1.60 -2.37
N THR A 188 -0.35 1.07 -2.36
CA THR A 188 -1.47 1.55 -3.16
C THR A 188 -2.70 1.79 -2.30
N GLN A 189 -3.45 2.88 -2.55
CA GLN A 189 -4.75 3.12 -1.94
C GLN A 189 -5.85 2.28 -2.60
N PHE A 190 -5.72 2.05 -3.89
CA PHE A 190 -6.59 1.16 -4.64
C PHE A 190 -6.24 -0.31 -4.40
N HIS A 191 -7.13 -1.18 -4.88
CA HIS A 191 -6.99 -2.62 -4.79
C HIS A 191 -6.51 -3.19 -6.13
N PRO A 192 -5.21 -3.46 -6.32
CA PRO A 192 -4.74 -4.09 -7.56
C PRO A 192 -5.37 -5.46 -7.80
N GLU A 193 -5.61 -6.24 -6.74
CA GLU A 193 -6.27 -7.55 -6.81
C GLU A 193 -7.74 -7.50 -7.29
N LYS A 194 -8.32 -6.29 -7.39
CA LYS A 194 -9.66 -6.02 -7.91
C LYS A 194 -9.66 -5.16 -9.17
N SER A 195 -8.48 -4.84 -9.70
CA SER A 195 -8.30 -3.90 -10.81
C SER A 195 -8.10 -4.59 -12.16
N GLY A 196 -8.56 -5.83 -12.32
CA GLY A 196 -8.49 -6.58 -13.59
C GLY A 196 -7.06 -6.69 -14.12
N ASP A 197 -6.90 -6.66 -15.43
CA ASP A 197 -5.59 -6.86 -16.08
C ASP A 197 -4.57 -5.79 -15.70
N ALA A 198 -5.01 -4.53 -15.51
CA ALA A 198 -4.13 -3.46 -15.06
C ALA A 198 -3.56 -3.74 -13.66
N GLY A 199 -4.40 -4.25 -12.76
CA GLY A 199 -3.98 -4.65 -11.43
C GLY A 199 -3.02 -5.85 -11.44
N MET A 200 -3.27 -6.82 -12.31
CA MET A 200 -2.37 -7.98 -12.49
C MET A 200 -1.01 -7.53 -13.04
N THR A 201 -0.98 -6.63 -14.03
CA THR A 201 0.27 -6.06 -14.54
C THR A 201 1.03 -5.32 -13.45
N LEU A 202 0.36 -4.50 -12.63
CA LEU A 202 0.98 -3.79 -11.52
C LEU A 202 1.60 -4.76 -10.50
N LEU A 203 0.89 -5.84 -10.14
CA LEU A 203 1.44 -6.86 -9.22
C LEU A 203 2.63 -7.60 -9.84
N ALA A 204 2.59 -7.91 -11.14
CA ALA A 204 3.72 -8.50 -11.85
C ALA A 204 4.94 -7.56 -11.85
N ASN A 205 4.73 -6.26 -12.09
CA ASN A 205 5.77 -5.25 -12.02
C ASN A 205 6.39 -5.19 -10.61
N TRP A 206 5.56 -5.28 -9.56
CA TRP A 206 6.08 -5.35 -8.19
C TRP A 206 6.93 -6.62 -7.97
N LEU A 207 6.47 -7.79 -8.43
CA LEU A 207 7.25 -9.04 -8.33
C LEU A 207 8.61 -8.93 -9.04
N ASP A 208 8.68 -8.19 -10.13
CA ASP A 208 9.95 -7.97 -10.84
C ASP A 208 10.95 -7.12 -10.04
N THR A 209 10.47 -6.31 -9.09
CA THR A 209 11.34 -5.56 -8.16
C THR A 209 11.93 -6.43 -7.05
N LEU A 210 11.44 -7.66 -6.86
CA LEU A 210 11.87 -8.59 -5.79
C LEU A 210 13.08 -9.45 -6.18
N LYS A 211 13.53 -9.35 -7.41
CA LYS A 211 14.62 -10.15 -8.00
C LYS A 211 15.99 -9.54 -7.76
#